data_2a6717bb837bf78818804d70daca1f59
#
_entry.id   2a6717bb837bf78818804d70daca1f59
#
_cell.length_a   1.000
_cell.length_b   1.000
_cell.length_c   1.000
_cell.angle_alpha   90.00
_cell.angle_beta   90.00
_cell.angle_gamma   90.00
#
_symmetry.space_group_name_H-M   'P 1'
#
loop_
_entity.id
_entity.type
_entity.pdbx_description
1 polymer ?
#
loop_
_entity_poly.entity_id
_entity_poly.type
_entity_poly.pdbx_seq_one_letter_code
_entity_poly.pdbx_strand_id
1 'polypeptide(L)'
;MKNKPFYFIIILVVVGIVVMVGGKQMGIFGGVDPIEVEITNVDKGTITELVTASGQIKPEVEVSISPEVSGEIIELDIMEGDFVEEGNLLVKIRPENSINALERSKANYNQVRANLLSSKANLSRSEAQYLRSKLEFDRQKKLYKQNVISDSEYELAESNYKISKQDLESSKQSVLASQYVVKSAKASVNESEENLRKTSILSPMTGTVSLLNVELGQRVVGTSMMAGTELLRVADLSIMEVEVDVNENDINNNLFFE
;
A
#
# COMPACT_ATOMS: atom_id res chain seq x y z
N MET A 1 -65.20 -97.15 -55.35
CA MET A 1 -65.16 -95.79 -55.85
C MET A 1 -65.32 -94.82 -54.65
N LYS A 2 -64.35 -94.54 -53.90
CA LYS A 2 -64.42 -93.45 -52.87
C LYS A 2 -62.98 -93.10 -52.38
N ASN A 3 -62.60 -91.91 -52.47
CA ASN A 3 -61.62 -91.15 -51.70
C ASN A 3 -60.71 -90.32 -52.59
N LYS A 4 -61.18 -89.86 -53.72
CA LYS A 4 -60.39 -88.87 -54.54
C LYS A 4 -60.23 -87.50 -53.91
N PRO A 5 -61.17 -86.94 -53.11
CA PRO A 5 -60.94 -85.62 -52.48
C PRO A 5 -59.95 -85.63 -51.31
N PHE A 6 -59.80 -86.75 -50.62
CA PHE A 6 -58.91 -86.85 -49.48
C PHE A 6 -57.40 -86.79 -49.94
N TYR A 7 -57.08 -87.41 -51.00
CA TYR A 7 -55.71 -87.32 -51.56
C TYR A 7 -55.31 -85.88 -52.06
N PHE A 8 -56.33 -85.14 -52.55
CA PHE A 8 -56.16 -83.81 -53.00
C PHE A 8 -55.77 -82.83 -51.84
N ILE A 9 -56.38 -83.02 -50.70
CA ILE A 9 -56.10 -82.29 -49.48
C ILE A 9 -54.70 -82.57 -48.92
N ILE A 10 -54.28 -83.85 -48.97
CA ILE A 10 -52.96 -84.28 -48.57
C ILE A 10 -51.87 -83.68 -49.45
N ILE A 11 -52.12 -83.70 -50.75
CA ILE A 11 -51.15 -83.08 -51.75
C ILE A 11 -51.06 -81.56 -51.57
N LEU A 12 -52.15 -80.88 -51.28
CA LEU A 12 -52.21 -79.48 -51.05
C LEU A 12 -51.43 -79.07 -49.70
N VAL A 13 -51.56 -79.88 -48.69
CA VAL A 13 -50.80 -79.67 -47.44
C VAL A 13 -49.35 -79.96 -47.65
N VAL A 14 -48.97 -81.02 -48.34
CA VAL A 14 -47.59 -81.36 -48.67
C VAL A 14 -46.93 -80.24 -49.55
N VAL A 15 -47.63 -79.73 -50.52
CA VAL A 15 -47.21 -78.64 -51.36
C VAL A 15 -47.00 -77.34 -50.53
N GLY A 16 -47.97 -77.09 -49.57
CA GLY A 16 -47.85 -75.95 -48.63
C GLY A 16 -46.66 -76.07 -47.73
N ILE A 17 -46.34 -77.26 -47.20
CA ILE A 17 -45.13 -77.51 -46.39
C ILE A 17 -43.85 -77.32 -47.23
N VAL A 18 -43.83 -77.83 -48.45
CA VAL A 18 -42.68 -77.69 -49.36
C VAL A 18 -42.39 -76.18 -49.72
N VAL A 19 -43.50 -75.46 -49.93
CA VAL A 19 -43.41 -73.99 -50.26
C VAL A 19 -42.95 -73.24 -48.95
N MET A 20 -43.39 -73.62 -47.78
CA MET A 20 -43.00 -72.99 -46.53
C MET A 20 -41.54 -73.30 -46.15
N VAL A 21 -41.06 -74.52 -46.37
CA VAL A 21 -39.70 -74.94 -46.11
C VAL A 21 -38.73 -74.37 -47.20
N GLY A 22 -39.17 -74.43 -48.45
CA GLY A 22 -38.43 -73.89 -49.57
C GLY A 22 -38.33 -72.33 -49.53
N GLY A 23 -39.44 -71.70 -49.16
CA GLY A 23 -39.48 -70.23 -48.98
C GLY A 23 -38.57 -69.71 -47.85
N LYS A 24 -38.43 -70.56 -46.78
CA LYS A 24 -37.52 -70.20 -45.67
C LYS A 24 -36.02 -70.34 -46.07
N GLN A 25 -35.71 -71.33 -46.96
CA GLN A 25 -34.35 -71.51 -47.48
C GLN A 25 -33.96 -70.56 -48.59
N MET A 26 -34.96 -70.01 -49.29
CA MET A 26 -34.75 -68.96 -50.31
C MET A 26 -34.86 -67.54 -49.79
N GLY A 27 -34.93 -67.33 -48.46
CA GLY A 27 -34.94 -66.01 -47.85
C GLY A 27 -36.17 -65.15 -48.11
N ILE A 28 -37.30 -65.75 -48.64
CA ILE A 28 -38.52 -64.99 -48.97
C ILE A 28 -39.35 -64.70 -47.69
N PHE A 29 -39.16 -65.44 -46.58
CA PHE A 29 -39.79 -65.18 -45.29
C PHE A 29 -38.75 -64.93 -44.22
N GLY A 30 -38.48 -63.64 -43.94
CA GLY A 30 -37.76 -63.16 -42.75
C GLY A 30 -36.25 -63.29 -42.80
N GLY A 31 -35.66 -62.99 -43.92
CA GLY A 31 -34.24 -62.63 -43.92
C GLY A 31 -34.08 -61.29 -43.24
N VAL A 32 -33.42 -61.26 -42.10
CA VAL A 32 -32.87 -60.01 -41.59
C VAL A 32 -31.72 -59.70 -42.55
N ASP A 33 -31.81 -58.62 -43.31
CA ASP A 33 -30.69 -58.18 -44.15
C ASP A 33 -29.49 -58.02 -43.23
N PRO A 34 -28.36 -58.65 -43.54
CA PRO A 34 -27.15 -58.43 -42.75
C PRO A 34 -26.78 -56.94 -42.85
N ILE A 35 -26.72 -56.25 -41.73
CA ILE A 35 -26.16 -54.88 -41.67
C ILE A 35 -24.70 -55.03 -42.03
N GLU A 36 -24.35 -54.48 -43.21
CA GLU A 36 -22.96 -54.38 -43.61
C GLU A 36 -22.26 -53.34 -42.71
N VAL A 37 -21.43 -53.77 -41.81
CA VAL A 37 -20.64 -52.90 -40.93
C VAL A 37 -19.24 -52.83 -41.46
N GLU A 38 -18.79 -51.64 -41.74
CA GLU A 38 -17.42 -51.37 -42.06
C GLU A 38 -16.57 -51.32 -40.79
N ILE A 39 -15.64 -52.21 -40.64
CA ILE A 39 -14.75 -52.25 -39.51
C ILE A 39 -13.51 -51.45 -39.87
N THR A 40 -13.40 -50.27 -39.30
CA THR A 40 -12.21 -49.46 -39.43
C THR A 40 -11.38 -49.58 -38.13
N ASN A 41 -10.09 -49.79 -38.29
CA ASN A 41 -9.18 -49.74 -37.14
C ASN A 41 -9.09 -48.33 -36.59
N VAL A 42 -9.19 -48.18 -35.29
CA VAL A 42 -8.99 -46.90 -34.61
C VAL A 42 -7.48 -46.64 -34.51
N ASP A 43 -7.00 -45.70 -35.28
CA ASP A 43 -5.64 -45.22 -35.15
C ASP A 43 -5.58 -44.16 -34.04
N LYS A 44 -4.56 -44.25 -33.18
CA LYS A 44 -4.26 -43.21 -32.18
C LYS A 44 -3.58 -42.06 -32.91
N GLY A 45 -4.27 -40.95 -33.05
CA GLY A 45 -3.71 -39.70 -33.52
C GLY A 45 -3.53 -38.71 -32.40
N THR A 46 -2.50 -37.87 -32.48
CA THR A 46 -2.36 -36.70 -31.62
C THR A 46 -3.23 -35.57 -32.16
N ILE A 47 -4.17 -35.11 -31.35
CA ILE A 47 -4.97 -33.92 -31.68
C ILE A 47 -4.28 -32.72 -31.01
N THR A 48 -3.84 -31.78 -31.81
CA THR A 48 -3.31 -30.50 -31.29
C THR A 48 -4.46 -29.51 -31.28
N GLU A 49 -4.85 -29.07 -30.08
CA GLU A 49 -5.80 -28.00 -29.89
C GLU A 49 -5.03 -26.67 -29.87
N LEU A 50 -5.42 -25.74 -30.71
CA LEU A 50 -4.83 -24.39 -30.72
C LEU A 50 -5.75 -23.45 -29.97
N VAL A 51 -5.27 -22.96 -28.80
CA VAL A 51 -5.96 -21.94 -28.01
C VAL A 51 -5.38 -20.59 -28.39
N THR A 52 -6.26 -19.66 -28.78
CA THR A 52 -5.90 -18.27 -29.04
C THR A 52 -6.41 -17.40 -27.87
N ALA A 53 -5.53 -16.62 -27.27
CA ALA A 53 -5.88 -15.69 -26.21
C ALA A 53 -5.45 -14.28 -26.59
N SER A 54 -6.20 -13.27 -26.13
CA SER A 54 -5.82 -11.88 -26.25
C SER A 54 -5.15 -11.45 -24.94
N GLY A 55 -4.11 -10.63 -24.99
CA GLY A 55 -3.41 -10.19 -23.80
C GLY A 55 -2.79 -8.81 -23.98
N GLN A 56 -2.30 -8.28 -22.87
CA GLN A 56 -1.56 -7.02 -22.81
C GLN A 56 -0.15 -7.29 -22.30
N ILE A 57 0.81 -6.57 -22.87
CA ILE A 57 2.19 -6.56 -22.37
C ILE A 57 2.27 -5.41 -21.36
N LYS A 58 2.70 -5.73 -20.14
CA LYS A 58 2.88 -4.76 -19.06
C LYS A 58 4.28 -4.88 -18.48
N PRO A 59 4.87 -3.80 -17.93
CA PRO A 59 6.08 -3.91 -17.16
C PRO A 59 5.82 -4.68 -15.86
N GLU A 60 6.79 -5.50 -15.42
CA GLU A 60 6.70 -6.22 -14.13
C GLU A 60 6.62 -5.25 -12.95
N VAL A 61 7.36 -4.13 -13.04
CA VAL A 61 7.38 -3.08 -11.99
C VAL A 61 6.94 -1.76 -12.59
N GLU A 62 5.83 -1.24 -12.11
CA GLU A 62 5.31 0.09 -12.43
C GLU A 62 4.90 0.80 -11.14
N VAL A 63 5.34 2.04 -10.95
CA VAL A 63 5.01 2.88 -9.79
C VAL A 63 4.23 4.11 -10.24
N SER A 64 3.00 4.23 -9.74
CA SER A 64 2.18 5.44 -9.91
C SER A 64 2.61 6.50 -8.91
N ILE A 65 2.87 7.71 -9.38
CA ILE A 65 3.35 8.84 -8.60
C ILE A 65 2.23 9.86 -8.48
N SER A 66 1.87 10.16 -7.22
CA SER A 66 0.87 11.17 -6.86
C SER A 66 1.45 12.15 -5.85
N PRO A 67 1.05 13.43 -5.88
CA PRO A 67 1.56 14.42 -4.96
C PRO A 67 0.97 14.20 -3.57
N GLU A 68 1.75 14.49 -2.53
CA GLU A 68 1.25 14.52 -1.16
C GLU A 68 0.67 15.89 -0.78
N VAL A 69 1.08 16.96 -1.48
CA VAL A 69 0.64 18.33 -1.25
C VAL A 69 -0.10 18.88 -2.48
N SER A 70 -1.09 19.72 -2.23
CA SER A 70 -1.86 20.35 -3.31
C SER A 70 -1.21 21.66 -3.75
N GLY A 71 -1.22 21.94 -5.06
CA GLY A 71 -0.71 23.19 -5.59
C GLY A 71 -0.71 23.23 -7.11
N GLU A 72 -0.06 24.23 -7.68
CA GLU A 72 0.13 24.41 -9.12
C GLU A 72 1.52 23.91 -9.53
N ILE A 73 1.61 23.19 -10.62
CA ILE A 73 2.88 22.71 -11.18
C ILE A 73 3.60 23.90 -11.82
N ILE A 74 4.81 24.17 -11.35
CA ILE A 74 5.66 25.27 -11.85
C ILE A 74 6.88 24.79 -12.65
N GLU A 75 7.21 23.51 -12.55
CA GLU A 75 8.33 22.91 -13.27
C GLU A 75 7.95 21.45 -13.62
N LEU A 76 8.11 21.11 -14.89
CA LEU A 76 7.81 19.79 -15.46
C LEU A 76 8.74 19.58 -16.65
N ASP A 77 9.93 19.04 -16.42
CA ASP A 77 10.98 18.90 -17.42
C ASP A 77 11.10 17.49 -17.98
N ILE A 78 10.03 16.71 -17.91
CA ILE A 78 9.95 15.32 -18.37
C ILE A 78 8.82 15.14 -19.36
N MET A 79 8.98 14.16 -20.26
CA MET A 79 7.98 13.74 -21.24
C MET A 79 7.73 12.22 -21.12
N GLU A 80 6.62 11.76 -21.69
CA GLU A 80 6.41 10.32 -21.85
C GLU A 80 7.52 9.70 -22.70
N GLY A 81 8.07 8.59 -22.23
CA GLY A 81 9.18 7.88 -22.85
C GLY A 81 10.57 8.31 -22.34
N ASP A 82 10.68 9.35 -21.51
CA ASP A 82 11.96 9.77 -20.96
C ASP A 82 12.47 8.77 -19.90
N PHE A 83 13.77 8.53 -19.94
CA PHE A 83 14.47 7.75 -18.92
C PHE A 83 14.82 8.62 -17.72
N VAL A 84 14.48 8.15 -16.52
CA VAL A 84 14.71 8.84 -15.26
C VAL A 84 15.46 7.94 -14.28
N GLU A 85 16.38 8.50 -13.52
CA GLU A 85 17.10 7.83 -12.45
C GLU A 85 16.41 8.08 -11.11
N GLU A 86 16.58 7.17 -10.16
CA GLU A 86 16.12 7.36 -8.78
C GLU A 86 16.67 8.67 -8.20
N GLY A 87 15.79 9.48 -7.64
CA GLY A 87 16.12 10.80 -7.08
C GLY A 87 16.08 11.97 -8.07
N ASN A 88 15.88 11.74 -9.37
CA ASN A 88 15.69 12.83 -10.34
C ASN A 88 14.40 13.60 -10.05
N LEU A 89 14.46 14.93 -10.18
CA LEU A 89 13.27 15.78 -10.06
C LEU A 89 12.35 15.55 -11.26
N LEU A 90 11.11 15.15 -10.96
CA LEU A 90 10.07 14.91 -11.96
C LEU A 90 9.14 16.11 -12.09
N VAL A 91 8.58 16.54 -10.96
CA VAL A 91 7.58 17.60 -10.92
C VAL A 91 7.87 18.51 -9.73
N LYS A 92 7.72 19.82 -9.90
CA LYS A 92 7.78 20.78 -8.80
C LYS A 92 6.46 21.53 -8.67
N ILE A 93 5.89 21.44 -7.50
CA ILE A 93 4.70 22.16 -7.10
C ILE A 93 5.10 23.50 -6.48
N ARG A 94 4.29 24.52 -6.67
CA ARG A 94 4.50 25.89 -6.15
C ARG A 94 4.75 25.88 -4.64
N PRO A 95 5.96 26.24 -4.16
CA PRO A 95 6.36 26.04 -2.76
C PRO A 95 6.03 27.22 -1.83
N GLU A 96 5.58 28.38 -2.33
CA GLU A 96 5.47 29.64 -1.56
C GLU A 96 4.66 29.48 -0.28
N ASN A 97 3.53 28.73 -0.34
CA ASN A 97 2.70 28.46 0.85
C ASN A 97 3.44 27.64 1.90
N SER A 98 4.21 26.64 1.46
CA SER A 98 5.01 25.78 2.34
C SER A 98 6.20 26.54 2.92
N ILE A 99 6.85 27.41 2.14
CA ILE A 99 7.93 28.30 2.60
C ILE A 99 7.39 29.22 3.70
N ASN A 100 6.26 29.91 3.46
CA ASN A 100 5.66 30.81 4.44
C ASN A 100 5.22 30.04 5.71
N ALA A 101 4.73 28.82 5.58
CA ALA A 101 4.38 27.98 6.73
C ALA A 101 5.63 27.61 7.55
N LEU A 102 6.73 27.24 6.87
CA LEU A 102 8.01 26.96 7.51
C LEU A 102 8.58 28.16 8.24
N GLU A 103 8.54 29.35 7.62
CA GLU A 103 9.00 30.59 8.26
C GLU A 103 8.20 30.91 9.52
N ARG A 104 6.86 30.76 9.49
CA ARG A 104 6.01 30.92 10.69
C ARG A 104 6.37 29.92 11.79
N SER A 105 6.59 28.65 11.45
CA SER A 105 7.01 27.62 12.39
C SER A 105 8.37 27.91 13.00
N LYS A 106 9.34 28.39 12.19
CA LYS A 106 10.67 28.82 12.67
C LYS A 106 10.59 30.04 13.60
N ALA A 107 9.74 31.00 13.28
CA ALA A 107 9.53 32.18 14.14
C ALA A 107 8.94 31.77 15.50
N ASN A 108 7.95 30.88 15.52
CA ASN A 108 7.38 30.35 16.76
C ASN A 108 8.42 29.56 17.56
N TYR A 109 9.22 28.70 16.93
CA TYR A 109 10.31 27.98 17.57
C TYR A 109 11.30 28.94 18.24
N ASN A 110 11.71 30.02 17.57
CA ASN A 110 12.61 31.01 18.12
C ASN A 110 11.98 31.73 19.32
N GLN A 111 10.69 32.05 19.28
CA GLN A 111 9.97 32.66 20.39
C GLN A 111 9.95 31.74 21.63
N VAL A 112 9.58 30.47 21.49
CA VAL A 112 9.54 29.54 22.63
C VAL A 112 10.95 29.22 23.15
N ARG A 113 11.96 29.23 22.28
CA ARG A 113 13.37 29.11 22.68
C ARG A 113 13.82 30.31 23.52
N ALA A 114 13.39 31.50 23.18
CA ALA A 114 13.66 32.70 24.01
C ALA A 114 12.99 32.60 25.39
N ASN A 115 11.75 32.07 25.44
CA ASN A 115 11.05 31.82 26.71
C ASN A 115 11.80 30.78 27.59
N LEU A 116 12.37 29.73 26.98
CA LEU A 116 13.22 28.77 27.69
C LEU A 116 14.47 29.45 28.29
N LEU A 117 15.11 30.35 27.54
CA LEU A 117 16.26 31.10 28.08
C LEU A 117 15.86 31.97 29.26
N SER A 118 14.67 32.60 29.22
CA SER A 118 14.10 33.35 30.34
C SER A 118 13.87 32.45 31.58
N SER A 119 13.28 31.26 31.37
CA SER A 119 13.07 30.27 32.41
C SER A 119 14.40 29.82 33.04
N LYS A 120 15.44 29.60 32.23
CA LYS A 120 16.80 29.28 32.70
C LYS A 120 17.41 30.41 33.52
N ALA A 121 17.21 31.66 33.11
CA ALA A 121 17.70 32.82 33.88
C ALA A 121 16.98 32.92 35.23
N ASN A 122 15.67 32.63 35.30
CA ASN A 122 14.92 32.55 36.55
C ASN A 122 15.43 31.42 37.46
N LEU A 123 15.72 30.23 36.88
CA LEU A 123 16.32 29.13 37.62
C LEU A 123 17.66 29.55 38.27
N SER A 124 18.55 30.18 37.51
CA SER A 124 19.84 30.66 38.06
C SER A 124 19.66 31.65 39.19
N ARG A 125 18.62 32.51 39.12
CA ARG A 125 18.27 33.41 40.23
C ARG A 125 17.80 32.64 41.45
N SER A 126 16.92 31.64 41.27
CA SER A 126 16.44 30.80 42.38
C SER A 126 17.56 29.95 43.00
N GLU A 127 18.51 29.48 42.19
CA GLU A 127 19.71 28.76 42.65
C GLU A 127 20.56 29.65 43.55
N ALA A 128 20.83 30.90 43.16
CA ALA A 128 21.59 31.86 43.94
C ALA A 128 20.89 32.19 45.27
N GLN A 129 19.54 32.35 45.25
CA GLN A 129 18.75 32.61 46.46
C GLN A 129 18.75 31.40 47.40
N TYR A 130 18.59 30.19 46.88
CA TYR A 130 18.69 28.96 47.65
C TYR A 130 20.06 28.81 48.29
N LEU A 131 21.15 29.04 47.57
CA LEU A 131 22.50 28.96 48.12
C LEU A 131 22.69 29.96 49.25
N ARG A 132 22.22 31.20 49.11
CA ARG A 132 22.27 32.22 50.17
C ARG A 132 21.50 31.80 51.40
N SER A 133 20.24 31.33 51.25
CA SER A 133 19.41 30.90 52.37
C SER A 133 19.98 29.66 53.05
N LYS A 134 20.59 28.75 52.30
CA LYS A 134 21.27 27.57 52.83
C LYS A 134 22.47 27.94 53.71
N LEU A 135 23.33 28.82 53.24
CA LEU A 135 24.51 29.28 53.97
C LEU A 135 24.10 30.00 55.26
N GLU A 136 23.03 30.80 55.25
CA GLU A 136 22.48 31.46 56.41
C GLU A 136 21.91 30.43 57.40
N PHE A 137 21.08 29.48 56.95
CA PHE A 137 20.56 28.40 57.78
C PHE A 137 21.68 27.57 58.42
N ASP A 138 22.72 27.19 57.65
CA ASP A 138 23.86 26.43 58.19
C ASP A 138 24.62 27.22 59.24
N ARG A 139 24.71 28.55 59.13
CA ARG A 139 25.31 29.44 60.14
C ARG A 139 24.43 29.48 61.37
N GLN A 140 23.15 29.75 61.29
CA GLN A 140 22.22 29.83 62.39
C GLN A 140 22.10 28.48 63.16
N LYS A 141 22.13 27.37 62.39
CA LYS A 141 22.16 26.03 62.99
C LYS A 141 23.38 25.76 63.84
N LYS A 142 24.57 26.31 63.51
CA LYS A 142 25.78 26.22 64.34
C LYS A 142 25.65 27.07 65.60
N LEU A 143 25.12 28.32 65.48
CA LEU A 143 24.91 29.21 66.61
C LEU A 143 23.83 28.68 67.56
N TYR A 144 22.77 28.10 67.04
CA TYR A 144 21.73 27.46 67.86
C TYR A 144 22.27 26.28 68.69
N LYS A 145 23.13 25.45 68.14
CA LYS A 145 23.81 24.37 68.85
C LYS A 145 24.74 24.87 69.98
N GLN A 146 25.17 26.12 69.88
CA GLN A 146 26.00 26.77 70.87
C GLN A 146 25.17 27.58 71.94
N ASN A 147 23.81 27.51 71.79
CA ASN A 147 22.86 28.29 72.62
C ASN A 147 23.07 29.82 72.53
N VAL A 148 23.49 30.31 71.31
CA VAL A 148 23.76 31.75 71.09
C VAL A 148 22.54 32.48 70.57
N ILE A 149 21.61 31.77 69.92
CA ILE A 149 20.39 32.33 69.30
C ILE A 149 19.13 31.68 69.83
N SER A 150 17.98 32.36 69.76
CA SER A 150 16.67 31.88 70.16
C SER A 150 16.08 30.84 69.24
N ASP A 151 15.11 30.03 69.76
CA ASP A 151 14.34 29.06 68.91
C ASP A 151 13.65 29.74 67.74
N SER A 152 13.08 30.93 67.95
CA SER A 152 12.38 31.71 66.95
C SER A 152 13.28 32.13 65.79
N GLU A 153 14.55 32.52 66.04
CA GLU A 153 15.52 32.87 65.01
C GLU A 153 15.97 31.67 64.24
N TYR A 154 16.12 30.51 64.86
CA TYR A 154 16.43 29.26 64.21
C TYR A 154 15.28 28.82 63.30
N GLU A 155 14.02 28.81 63.83
CA GLU A 155 12.83 28.44 63.05
C GLU A 155 12.61 29.35 61.84
N LEU A 156 12.86 30.66 61.95
CA LEU A 156 12.81 31.60 60.89
C LEU A 156 13.83 31.27 59.77
N ALA A 157 15.07 30.98 60.14
CA ALA A 157 16.10 30.60 59.21
C ALA A 157 15.80 29.28 58.50
N GLU A 158 15.25 28.28 59.25
CA GLU A 158 14.79 27.01 58.72
C GLU A 158 13.64 27.19 57.71
N SER A 159 12.66 28.02 58.06
CA SER A 159 11.53 28.33 57.19
C SER A 159 11.98 28.98 55.89
N ASN A 160 12.85 29.99 55.94
CA ASN A 160 13.41 30.67 54.77
C ASN A 160 14.21 29.72 53.86
N TYR A 161 14.96 28.80 54.45
CA TYR A 161 15.67 27.75 53.72
C TYR A 161 14.69 26.80 53.01
N LYS A 162 13.63 26.33 53.70
CA LYS A 162 12.61 25.45 53.15
C LYS A 162 11.87 26.11 51.94
N ILE A 163 11.49 27.40 52.11
CA ILE A 163 10.83 28.18 51.04
C ILE A 163 11.76 28.28 49.82
N SER A 164 13.00 28.73 50.00
CA SER A 164 13.94 28.89 48.90
C SER A 164 14.27 27.57 48.17
N LYS A 165 14.28 26.45 48.92
CA LYS A 165 14.42 25.11 48.35
C LYS A 165 13.23 24.75 47.45
N GLN A 166 12.01 25.06 47.90
CA GLN A 166 10.80 24.79 47.12
C GLN A 166 10.72 25.68 45.87
N ASP A 167 11.13 26.94 45.98
CA ASP A 167 11.21 27.88 44.86
C ASP A 167 12.22 27.40 43.79
N LEU A 168 13.37 26.87 44.23
CA LEU A 168 14.35 26.27 43.34
C LEU A 168 13.74 25.07 42.60
N GLU A 169 13.06 24.18 43.30
CA GLU A 169 12.44 23.00 42.69
C GLU A 169 11.35 23.41 41.70
N SER A 170 10.49 24.36 42.04
CA SER A 170 9.48 24.93 41.12
C SER A 170 10.13 25.52 39.86
N SER A 171 11.23 26.26 40.00
CA SER A 171 11.96 26.85 38.88
C SER A 171 12.57 25.77 37.95
N LYS A 172 13.08 24.66 38.55
CA LYS A 172 13.55 23.51 37.74
C LYS A 172 12.44 22.89 36.92
N GLN A 173 11.26 22.68 37.52
CA GLN A 173 10.10 22.13 36.83
C GLN A 173 9.63 23.07 35.71
N SER A 174 9.68 24.40 35.93
CA SER A 174 9.37 25.41 34.90
C SER A 174 10.33 25.33 33.69
N VAL A 175 11.63 25.14 33.95
CA VAL A 175 12.59 24.92 32.85
C VAL A 175 12.29 23.63 32.10
N LEU A 176 12.00 22.53 32.79
CA LEU A 176 11.65 21.26 32.18
C LEU A 176 10.38 21.40 31.29
N ALA A 177 9.34 22.06 31.79
CA ALA A 177 8.13 22.34 31.04
C ALA A 177 8.44 23.17 29.77
N SER A 178 9.26 24.23 29.92
CA SER A 178 9.68 25.05 28.76
C SER A 178 10.51 24.25 27.75
N GLN A 179 11.31 23.27 28.18
CA GLN A 179 12.05 22.37 27.29
C GLN A 179 11.11 21.52 26.42
N TYR A 180 10.03 20.99 27.01
CA TYR A 180 9.02 20.23 26.27
C TYR A 180 8.27 21.10 25.25
N VAL A 181 7.99 22.36 25.57
CA VAL A 181 7.39 23.31 24.62
C VAL A 181 8.33 23.57 23.44
N VAL A 182 9.63 23.75 23.68
CA VAL A 182 10.63 23.88 22.62
C VAL A 182 10.71 22.63 21.75
N LYS A 183 10.65 21.43 22.37
CA LYS A 183 10.64 20.17 21.63
C LYS A 183 9.43 20.05 20.73
N SER A 184 8.25 20.43 21.22
CA SER A 184 7.01 20.45 20.42
C SER A 184 7.11 21.43 19.24
N ALA A 185 7.57 22.66 19.50
CA ALA A 185 7.76 23.66 18.44
C ALA A 185 8.80 23.20 17.38
N LYS A 186 9.85 22.47 17.80
CA LYS A 186 10.83 21.90 16.86
C LYS A 186 10.19 20.81 15.97
N ALA A 187 9.28 19.99 16.53
CA ALA A 187 8.53 19.02 15.75
C ALA A 187 7.67 19.70 14.67
N SER A 188 7.01 20.81 15.01
CA SER A 188 6.23 21.59 14.01
C SER A 188 7.12 22.22 12.93
N VAL A 189 8.37 22.60 13.22
CA VAL A 189 9.33 23.04 12.20
C VAL A 189 9.66 21.87 11.27
N ASN A 190 9.99 20.72 11.81
CA ASN A 190 10.31 19.52 11.00
C ASN A 190 9.13 19.13 10.09
N GLU A 191 7.90 19.17 10.60
CA GLU A 191 6.70 18.91 9.80
C GLU A 191 6.56 19.90 8.63
N SER A 192 6.81 21.19 8.89
CA SER A 192 6.77 22.22 7.84
C SER A 192 7.92 22.07 6.83
N GLU A 193 9.09 21.58 7.26
CA GLU A 193 10.23 21.26 6.37
C GLU A 193 9.89 20.06 5.47
N GLU A 194 9.24 19.02 6.03
CA GLU A 194 8.77 17.89 5.24
C GLU A 194 7.72 18.31 4.21
N ASN A 195 6.75 19.13 4.61
CA ASN A 195 5.73 19.64 3.68
C ASN A 195 6.33 20.49 2.56
N LEU A 196 7.41 21.21 2.83
CA LEU A 196 8.17 21.91 1.79
C LEU A 196 8.91 20.91 0.88
N ARG A 197 9.54 19.88 1.44
CA ARG A 197 10.23 18.86 0.65
C ARG A 197 9.27 18.13 -0.30
N LYS A 198 8.04 17.86 0.16
CA LYS A 198 6.98 17.21 -0.63
C LYS A 198 6.48 18.05 -1.82
N THR A 199 6.86 19.32 -1.92
CA THR A 199 6.58 20.13 -3.12
C THR A 199 7.47 19.78 -4.31
N SER A 200 8.62 19.12 -4.07
CA SER A 200 9.51 18.59 -5.10
C SER A 200 9.33 17.08 -5.17
N ILE A 201 8.77 16.60 -6.27
CA ILE A 201 8.47 15.19 -6.49
C ILE A 201 9.64 14.58 -7.25
N LEU A 202 10.28 13.61 -6.59
CA LEU A 202 11.44 12.89 -7.12
C LEU A 202 11.04 11.50 -7.57
N SER A 203 11.81 10.93 -8.50
CA SER A 203 11.59 9.53 -8.91
C SER A 203 11.97 8.58 -7.78
N PRO A 204 11.07 7.63 -7.41
CA PRO A 204 11.35 6.63 -6.39
C PRO A 204 12.21 5.47 -6.91
N MET A 205 12.38 5.36 -8.23
CA MET A 205 13.11 4.28 -8.89
C MET A 205 13.71 4.76 -10.22
N THR A 206 14.68 4.03 -10.71
CA THR A 206 15.20 4.20 -12.07
C THR A 206 14.28 3.47 -13.05
N GLY A 207 13.87 4.14 -14.14
CA GLY A 207 12.97 3.58 -15.14
C GLY A 207 12.62 4.57 -16.24
N THR A 208 11.56 4.26 -16.98
CA THR A 208 11.03 5.10 -18.05
C THR A 208 9.65 5.63 -17.66
N VAL A 209 9.35 6.87 -17.99
CA VAL A 209 8.01 7.46 -17.79
C VAL A 209 7.05 6.80 -18.78
N SER A 210 6.18 5.92 -18.25
CA SER A 210 5.19 5.18 -19.04
C SER A 210 3.92 5.97 -19.35
N LEU A 211 3.58 6.92 -18.46
CA LEU A 211 2.39 7.76 -18.57
C LEU A 211 2.64 9.10 -17.88
N LEU A 212 2.18 10.20 -18.49
CA LEU A 212 2.20 11.54 -17.94
C LEU A 212 0.81 12.17 -18.04
N ASN A 213 0.12 12.32 -16.90
CA ASN A 213 -1.29 12.76 -16.83
C ASN A 213 -1.45 14.26 -16.54
N VAL A 214 -0.36 15.02 -16.43
CA VAL A 214 -0.39 16.41 -16.00
C VAL A 214 0.42 17.32 -16.93
N GLU A 215 0.06 18.61 -16.89
CA GLU A 215 0.70 19.66 -17.70
C GLU A 215 1.28 20.76 -16.80
N LEU A 216 2.24 21.51 -17.34
CA LEU A 216 2.81 22.69 -16.68
C LEU A 216 1.70 23.74 -16.45
N GLY A 217 1.63 24.30 -15.24
CA GLY A 217 0.59 25.25 -14.82
C GLY A 217 -0.70 24.60 -14.33
N GLN A 218 -0.86 23.29 -14.45
CA GLN A 218 -2.02 22.58 -13.93
C GLN A 218 -2.04 22.57 -12.39
N ARG A 219 -3.24 22.62 -11.81
CA ARG A 219 -3.44 22.49 -10.36
C ARG A 219 -3.73 21.04 -9.99
N VAL A 220 -2.98 20.51 -9.04
CA VAL A 220 -3.10 19.14 -8.56
C VAL A 220 -3.54 19.08 -7.11
N VAL A 221 -4.16 17.96 -6.74
CA VAL A 221 -4.66 17.70 -5.39
C VAL A 221 -3.81 16.60 -4.75
N GLY A 222 -3.33 16.89 -3.53
CA GLY A 222 -2.51 15.94 -2.76
C GLY A 222 -3.33 14.82 -2.13
N THR A 223 -2.68 13.70 -1.88
CA THR A 223 -3.27 12.48 -1.30
C THR A 223 -3.64 12.61 0.18
N SER A 224 -3.24 13.69 0.86
CA SER A 224 -3.42 13.84 2.31
C SER A 224 -4.88 13.90 2.78
N MET A 225 -5.84 14.23 1.92
CA MET A 225 -7.27 14.39 2.28
C MET A 225 -8.24 13.60 1.38
N MET A 226 -7.83 13.20 0.19
CA MET A 226 -8.66 12.53 -0.82
C MET A 226 -7.79 11.64 -1.70
N ALA A 227 -8.42 10.87 -2.62
CA ALA A 227 -7.67 10.24 -3.71
C ALA A 227 -6.95 11.34 -4.49
N GLY A 228 -5.62 11.35 -4.44
CA GLY A 228 -4.78 12.36 -5.10
C GLY A 228 -4.87 12.29 -6.63
N THR A 229 -4.42 13.34 -7.29
CA THR A 229 -4.25 13.35 -8.74
C THR A 229 -3.05 12.47 -9.10
N GLU A 230 -3.22 11.45 -9.92
CA GLU A 230 -2.09 10.71 -10.49
C GLU A 230 -1.34 11.62 -11.45
N LEU A 231 -0.05 11.86 -11.20
CA LEU A 231 0.78 12.74 -12.03
C LEU A 231 1.37 12.00 -13.21
N LEU A 232 2.04 10.90 -12.92
CA LEU A 232 2.77 10.09 -13.89
C LEU A 232 3.02 8.70 -13.35
N ARG A 233 3.48 7.81 -14.22
CA ARG A 233 3.98 6.48 -13.87
C ARG A 233 5.41 6.31 -14.36
N VAL A 234 6.20 5.64 -13.54
CA VAL A 234 7.55 5.20 -13.90
C VAL A 234 7.57 3.68 -13.89
N ALA A 235 8.05 3.11 -14.98
CA ALA A 235 8.08 1.67 -15.19
C ALA A 235 9.50 1.19 -15.53
N ASP A 236 9.87 0.02 -15.02
CA ASP A 236 11.06 -0.69 -15.49
C ASP A 236 10.69 -1.54 -16.71
N LEU A 237 11.17 -1.12 -17.87
CA LEU A 237 10.90 -1.81 -19.13
C LEU A 237 11.88 -2.93 -19.45
N SER A 238 12.82 -3.24 -18.55
CA SER A 238 13.80 -4.31 -18.75
C SER A 238 13.18 -5.70 -18.64
N ILE A 239 12.12 -5.83 -17.80
CA ILE A 239 11.36 -7.05 -17.61
C ILE A 239 9.89 -6.75 -17.91
N MET A 240 9.33 -7.53 -18.85
CA MET A 240 7.95 -7.36 -19.30
C MET A 240 7.17 -8.64 -19.02
N GLU A 241 5.95 -8.50 -18.55
CA GLU A 241 5.00 -9.59 -18.36
C GLU A 241 3.89 -9.53 -19.42
N VAL A 242 3.37 -10.69 -19.78
CA VAL A 242 2.22 -10.81 -20.67
C VAL A 242 1.03 -11.28 -19.84
N GLU A 243 0.07 -10.40 -19.63
CA GLU A 243 -1.20 -10.75 -19.00
C GLU A 243 -2.19 -11.17 -20.11
N VAL A 244 -2.61 -12.44 -20.12
CA VAL A 244 -3.50 -13.02 -21.12
C VAL A 244 -4.82 -13.43 -20.51
N ASP A 245 -5.91 -13.01 -21.16
CA ASP A 245 -7.26 -13.46 -20.83
C ASP A 245 -7.56 -14.78 -21.57
N VAL A 246 -7.57 -15.88 -20.83
CA VAL A 246 -7.92 -17.21 -21.36
C VAL A 246 -9.33 -17.55 -20.90
N ASN A 247 -10.17 -18.00 -21.86
CA ASN A 247 -11.53 -18.44 -21.55
C ASN A 247 -11.48 -19.71 -20.65
N GLU A 248 -12.34 -19.79 -19.65
CA GLU A 248 -12.41 -20.90 -18.70
C GLU A 248 -12.53 -22.28 -19.38
N ASN A 249 -13.19 -22.36 -20.54
CA ASN A 249 -13.34 -23.60 -21.32
C ASN A 249 -12.05 -24.06 -22.01
N ASP A 250 -11.10 -23.16 -22.19
CA ASP A 250 -9.85 -23.39 -22.92
C ASP A 250 -8.67 -23.66 -21.96
N ILE A 251 -8.91 -23.49 -20.64
CA ILE A 251 -7.94 -23.82 -19.58
C ILE A 251 -8.01 -25.34 -19.36
N ASN A 252 -7.25 -26.09 -20.11
CA ASN A 252 -7.07 -27.51 -19.84
C ASN A 252 -6.01 -27.70 -18.75
N ASN A 253 -6.20 -28.66 -17.84
CA ASN A 253 -5.38 -28.89 -16.62
C ASN A 253 -3.89 -29.18 -16.86
N ASN A 254 -3.35 -28.95 -18.06
CA ASN A 254 -1.98 -29.26 -18.47
C ASN A 254 -1.24 -28.10 -19.16
N LEU A 255 -1.74 -26.86 -19.08
CA LEU A 255 -0.98 -25.71 -19.58
C LEU A 255 0.09 -25.30 -18.56
N PHE A 256 1.27 -25.89 -18.63
CA PHE A 256 2.46 -25.31 -18.05
C PHE A 256 3.01 -24.32 -19.08
N PHE A 257 2.99 -23.04 -18.78
CA PHE A 257 3.71 -22.01 -19.51
C PHE A 257 5.18 -22.08 -19.05
N GLU A 258 6.10 -22.40 -19.98
CA GLU A 258 7.54 -22.15 -19.83
C GLU A 258 7.89 -20.79 -20.41
#